data_e4d8662d13c01fce94870eb4914988fe
#
_entry.id   e4d8662d13c01fce94870eb4914988fe
#
_cell.length_a   1.000
_cell.length_b   1.000
_cell.length_c   1.000
_cell.angle_alpha   90.00
_cell.angle_beta   90.00
_cell.angle_gamma   90.00
#
_symmetry.space_group_name_H-M   'P 1'
#
loop_
_entity.id
_entity.type
_entity.pdbx_description
1 polymer ?
#
loop_
_entity_poly.entity_id
_entity_poly.type
_entity_poly.pdbx_seq_one_letter_code
_entity_poly.pdbx_strand_id
1 'polypeptide(L)'
;ARCRWFGRKLSVEQRFEAVHLKRFSFRSLMADHLRKTFDAVTARRRYPGVYRDFGMNLGPLLWSTLLAGCLLPLVVLAGLTGVLPDGLAVSVSILLASAPILLWPTVLRGVSSSTRWWSLLVWPSIALTAAVANGAALLRWATLRLWVAGRGVADLARSGGRVIRRNGMPVQIVHFVTARCNLRCEHCFYKESLDAPNPGEISIESLDRTASEIGPVLWYSLAGGEPFLRGDLVEVITTIQKRCRPKVFSVPTNGWYVERTYLATLHTLQKLDGANFIVFLSLDGPKAVHDQIRGEGSFERAKACIERLRPLQEMFPNLYLNVITTVMPQNADVAAAFIDEIVQDFRPNSISINLFRHHSLEHPPIPVEVLDAYDESMRVYAKHLAQGALAHFGFFGRRVLAAKEILKGQVISRIAREDAFVTPCTAGTLSYVINEDGSVGACEILEESQSIGSISGTQRSGSPLQATGAEGGRSVEVSVELGATRQRSDSSVDDRSFGDLVRSEDARRLRKWIRDTECRCTYECAMTTNALFSWPLAGQLYRETARSMVNPKGLGTRELSL
;
A
#
# COMPACT_ATOMS: atom_id res chain seq x y z
N ALA A 1 21.40 -5.96 17.28
CA ALA A 1 20.27 -6.31 16.39
C ALA A 1 20.52 -5.80 14.97
N ARG A 2 20.84 -4.52 14.76
CA ARG A 2 21.11 -3.97 13.40
C ARG A 2 22.28 -4.65 12.69
N CYS A 3 23.31 -5.08 13.42
CA CYS A 3 24.56 -5.56 12.83
C CYS A 3 24.50 -6.97 12.22
N ARG A 4 23.60 -7.83 12.69
CA ARG A 4 23.39 -9.19 12.14
C ARG A 4 22.66 -9.20 10.80
N TRP A 5 21.97 -8.12 10.49
CA TRP A 5 21.08 -7.98 9.35
C TRP A 5 21.79 -7.78 8.00
N PHE A 6 23.02 -7.27 8.03
CA PHE A 6 23.81 -7.02 6.82
C PHE A 6 24.70 -8.19 6.39
N GLY A 7 24.43 -9.41 6.89
CA GLY A 7 25.21 -10.60 6.51
C GLY A 7 26.67 -10.59 7.01
N ARG A 8 27.07 -9.61 7.82
CA ARG A 8 28.37 -9.58 8.47
C ARG A 8 28.29 -10.30 9.82
N LYS A 9 29.02 -11.42 9.95
CA LYS A 9 29.29 -12.01 11.27
C LYS A 9 30.07 -10.97 12.09
N LEU A 10 29.40 -10.31 13.03
CA LEU A 10 30.09 -9.63 14.10
C LEU A 10 30.56 -10.70 15.08
N SER A 11 31.87 -10.96 15.11
CA SER A 11 32.50 -11.58 16.26
C SER A 11 32.43 -10.59 17.42
N VAL A 12 31.50 -10.79 18.32
CA VAL A 12 31.52 -10.09 19.61
C VAL A 12 32.65 -10.73 20.40
N GLU A 13 33.84 -10.11 20.36
CA GLU A 13 34.87 -10.44 21.35
C GLU A 13 34.30 -10.16 22.72
N GLN A 14 34.39 -11.16 23.61
CA GLN A 14 33.84 -11.16 24.98
C GLN A 14 34.55 -10.16 25.93
N ARG A 15 34.99 -9.01 25.47
CA ARG A 15 35.67 -7.99 26.28
C ARG A 15 35.02 -6.62 26.19
N PHE A 16 33.71 -6.56 26.51
CA PHE A 16 33.08 -5.29 26.87
C PHE A 16 32.46 -5.40 28.27
N GLU A 17 33.28 -5.26 29.31
CA GLU A 17 32.83 -4.79 30.62
C GLU A 17 32.58 -3.29 30.55
N ALA A 18 31.45 -2.89 29.95
CA ALA A 18 30.97 -1.53 30.08
C ALA A 18 30.11 -1.45 31.35
N VAL A 19 30.72 -1.17 32.48
CA VAL A 19 30.00 -0.80 33.70
C VAL A 19 29.46 0.61 33.51
N HIS A 20 28.27 0.73 32.91
CA HIS A 20 27.51 1.96 32.89
C HIS A 20 26.85 2.18 34.25
N LEU A 21 27.61 2.72 35.22
CA LEU A 21 27.07 3.28 36.49
C LEU A 21 26.35 4.59 36.20
N LYS A 22 25.17 4.53 35.55
CA LYS A 22 24.25 5.66 35.53
C LYS A 22 23.63 5.80 36.92
N ARG A 23 23.81 6.96 37.58
CA ARG A 23 23.03 7.30 38.76
C ARG A 23 21.60 7.60 38.31
N PHE A 24 20.66 6.72 38.58
CA PHE A 24 19.26 6.90 38.28
C PHE A 24 18.55 7.53 39.49
N SER A 25 17.80 8.59 39.30
CA SER A 25 16.73 8.96 40.23
C SER A 25 15.55 8.02 40.03
N PHE A 26 14.68 7.84 41.01
CA PHE A 26 13.46 7.01 40.85
C PHE A 26 12.65 7.38 39.62
N ARG A 27 12.47 8.71 39.38
CA ARG A 27 11.76 9.20 38.17
C ARG A 27 12.45 8.83 36.85
N SER A 28 13.78 8.94 36.80
CA SER A 28 14.53 8.58 35.58
C SER A 28 14.55 7.10 35.34
N LEU A 29 14.59 6.25 36.37
CA LEU A 29 14.49 4.79 36.28
C LEU A 29 13.12 4.37 35.75
N MET A 30 12.04 4.95 36.29
CA MET A 30 10.67 4.70 35.85
C MET A 30 10.47 5.10 34.38
N ALA A 31 10.93 6.30 34.01
CA ALA A 31 10.82 6.77 32.63
C ALA A 31 11.61 5.89 31.62
N ASP A 32 12.80 5.43 32.01
CA ASP A 32 13.62 4.54 31.17
C ASP A 32 12.96 3.16 31.02
N HIS A 33 12.39 2.63 32.09
CA HIS A 33 11.68 1.34 32.08
C HIS A 33 10.39 1.39 31.25
N LEU A 34 9.60 2.44 31.40
CA LEU A 34 8.41 2.69 30.56
C LEU A 34 8.78 2.77 29.08
N ARG A 35 9.82 3.52 28.75
CA ARG A 35 10.30 3.66 27.37
C ARG A 35 10.75 2.32 26.81
N LYS A 36 11.63 1.60 27.52
CA LYS A 36 12.16 0.30 27.08
C LYS A 36 11.07 -0.74 26.89
N THR A 37 10.08 -0.79 27.78
CA THR A 37 8.95 -1.73 27.67
C THR A 37 8.07 -1.38 26.46
N PHE A 38 7.75 -0.10 26.29
CA PHE A 38 6.98 0.37 25.14
C PHE A 38 7.72 0.08 23.82
N ASP A 39 9.01 0.39 23.76
CA ASP A 39 9.86 0.13 22.60
C ASP A 39 9.99 -1.37 22.30
N ALA A 40 10.14 -2.22 23.31
CA ALA A 40 10.22 -3.67 23.16
C ALA A 40 8.91 -4.27 22.61
N VAL A 41 7.75 -3.86 23.14
CA VAL A 41 6.43 -4.30 22.65
C VAL A 41 6.21 -3.84 21.20
N THR A 42 6.56 -2.60 20.91
CA THR A 42 6.43 -2.02 19.57
C THR A 42 7.37 -2.70 18.57
N ALA A 43 8.64 -2.91 18.95
CA ALA A 43 9.65 -3.54 18.11
C ALA A 43 9.34 -5.02 17.84
N ARG A 44 8.87 -5.77 18.83
CA ARG A 44 8.45 -7.17 18.64
C ARG A 44 7.34 -7.32 17.60
N ARG A 45 6.41 -6.37 17.58
CA ARG A 45 5.35 -6.34 16.59
C ARG A 45 5.86 -5.94 15.21
N ARG A 46 6.71 -4.92 15.17
CA ARG A 46 7.21 -4.35 13.92
C ARG A 46 8.22 -5.27 13.21
N TYR A 47 8.91 -6.11 14.00
CA TYR A 47 9.97 -7.00 13.53
C TYR A 47 9.86 -8.40 14.15
N PRO A 48 8.77 -9.16 13.88
CA PRO A 48 8.53 -10.45 14.54
C PRO A 48 9.61 -11.49 14.23
N GLY A 49 10.18 -11.49 13.03
CA GLY A 49 11.27 -12.37 12.63
C GLY A 49 12.55 -12.13 13.43
N VAL A 50 12.93 -10.85 13.59
CA VAL A 50 14.13 -10.47 14.37
C VAL A 50 14.04 -10.96 15.82
N TYR A 51 12.85 -10.85 16.43
CA TYR A 51 12.66 -11.31 17.81
C TYR A 51 12.72 -12.83 17.95
N ARG A 52 12.28 -13.58 16.95
CA ARG A 52 12.38 -15.06 16.93
C ARG A 52 13.83 -15.51 16.83
N ASP A 53 14.61 -14.89 15.95
CA ASP A 53 16.00 -15.27 15.67
C ASP A 53 16.96 -14.90 16.81
N PHE A 54 16.63 -13.87 17.59
CA PHE A 54 17.44 -13.43 18.72
C PHE A 54 17.20 -14.24 20.00
N GLY A 55 16.24 -15.19 19.99
CA GLY A 55 15.93 -15.99 21.20
C GLY A 55 15.58 -15.14 22.41
N MET A 56 15.13 -13.89 22.22
CA MET A 56 14.66 -13.02 23.28
C MET A 56 13.33 -13.56 23.83
N ASN A 57 13.38 -14.72 24.47
CA ASN A 57 12.33 -15.12 25.36
C ASN A 57 12.27 -14.06 26.45
N LEU A 58 11.22 -13.24 26.42
CA LEU A 58 10.83 -12.48 27.58
C LEU A 58 10.60 -13.52 28.67
N GLY A 59 11.61 -13.73 29.53
CA GLY A 59 11.58 -14.80 30.49
C GLY A 59 10.33 -14.72 31.38
N PRO A 60 9.97 -15.81 32.05
CA PRO A 60 8.78 -15.89 32.91
C PRO A 60 8.68 -14.70 33.88
N LEU A 61 9.81 -14.16 34.30
CA LEU A 61 9.89 -12.99 35.19
C LEU A 61 9.30 -11.73 34.53
N LEU A 62 9.60 -11.46 33.26
CA LEU A 62 9.05 -10.27 32.57
C LEU A 62 7.56 -10.44 32.32
N TRP A 63 7.10 -11.64 31.94
CA TRP A 63 5.68 -11.90 31.79
C TRP A 63 4.91 -11.77 33.10
N SER A 64 5.46 -12.26 34.23
CA SER A 64 4.82 -12.13 35.53
C SER A 64 4.75 -10.66 35.98
N THR A 65 5.80 -9.85 35.74
CA THR A 65 5.79 -8.40 36.05
C THR A 65 4.83 -7.62 35.15
N LEU A 66 4.71 -7.97 33.87
CA LEU A 66 3.74 -7.39 32.97
C LEU A 66 2.30 -7.70 33.41
N LEU A 67 2.03 -8.96 33.73
CA LEU A 67 0.71 -9.42 34.18
C LEU A 67 0.32 -8.74 35.50
N ALA A 68 1.24 -8.74 36.47
CA ALA A 68 1.04 -8.07 37.75
C ALA A 68 0.77 -6.56 37.58
N GLY A 69 1.53 -5.89 36.71
CA GLY A 69 1.35 -4.46 36.43
C GLY A 69 0.02 -4.11 35.79
N CYS A 70 -0.57 -5.02 35.02
CA CYS A 70 -1.89 -4.83 34.41
C CYS A 70 -3.04 -5.16 35.38
N LEU A 71 -2.94 -6.28 36.09
CA LEU A 71 -4.05 -6.78 36.90
C LEU A 71 -4.12 -6.15 38.29
N LEU A 72 -2.98 -5.83 38.91
CA LEU A 72 -2.96 -5.28 40.25
C LEU A 72 -3.78 -3.99 40.41
N PRO A 73 -3.67 -2.99 39.53
CA PRO A 73 -4.51 -1.78 39.63
C PRO A 73 -6.00 -2.08 39.48
N LEU A 74 -6.36 -3.03 38.60
CA LEU A 74 -7.75 -3.42 38.37
C LEU A 74 -8.34 -4.15 39.60
N VAL A 75 -7.58 -5.03 40.22
CA VAL A 75 -8.00 -5.77 41.42
C VAL A 75 -8.15 -4.84 42.60
N VAL A 76 -7.22 -3.89 42.78
CA VAL A 76 -7.30 -2.88 43.84
C VAL A 76 -8.54 -1.98 43.62
N LEU A 77 -8.77 -1.52 42.39
CA LEU A 77 -9.95 -0.71 42.07
C LEU A 77 -11.25 -1.48 42.31
N ALA A 78 -11.30 -2.75 41.92
CA ALA A 78 -12.47 -3.61 42.13
C ALA A 78 -12.75 -3.89 43.62
N GLY A 79 -11.70 -3.96 44.46
CA GLY A 79 -11.83 -3.99 45.93
C GLY A 79 -12.36 -2.68 46.46
N LEU A 80 -11.76 -1.53 46.08
CA LEU A 80 -12.18 -0.21 46.51
C LEU A 80 -13.61 0.18 46.11
N THR A 81 -14.08 -0.36 45.00
CA THR A 81 -15.47 -0.14 44.49
C THR A 81 -16.48 -1.17 44.99
N GLY A 82 -16.06 -2.13 45.83
CA GLY A 82 -16.92 -3.18 46.37
C GLY A 82 -17.34 -4.26 45.33
N VAL A 83 -16.76 -4.25 44.15
CA VAL A 83 -17.03 -5.27 43.10
C VAL A 83 -16.43 -6.63 43.49
N LEU A 84 -15.31 -6.62 44.24
CA LEU A 84 -14.69 -7.80 44.82
C LEU A 84 -14.74 -7.70 46.35
N PRO A 85 -14.98 -8.84 47.05
CA PRO A 85 -14.85 -8.86 48.52
C PRO A 85 -13.44 -8.47 48.93
N ASP A 86 -13.32 -7.61 49.97
CA ASP A 86 -12.04 -7.05 50.44
C ASP A 86 -10.97 -8.12 50.68
N GLY A 87 -11.33 -9.22 51.31
CA GLY A 87 -10.40 -10.33 51.55
C GLY A 87 -9.89 -11.00 50.28
N LEU A 88 -10.72 -11.10 49.24
CA LEU A 88 -10.32 -11.67 47.95
C LEU A 88 -9.45 -10.65 47.16
N ALA A 89 -9.82 -9.38 47.18
CA ALA A 89 -9.02 -8.33 46.55
C ALA A 89 -7.62 -8.22 47.15
N VAL A 90 -7.50 -8.28 48.45
CA VAL A 90 -6.21 -8.30 49.19
C VAL A 90 -5.41 -9.55 48.85
N SER A 91 -6.03 -10.74 48.88
CA SER A 91 -5.35 -11.98 48.59
C SER A 91 -4.82 -12.05 47.15
N VAL A 92 -5.63 -11.64 46.18
CA VAL A 92 -5.22 -11.60 44.76
C VAL A 92 -4.14 -10.53 44.55
N SER A 93 -4.24 -9.38 45.22
CA SER A 93 -3.20 -8.34 45.16
C SER A 93 -1.85 -8.83 45.68
N ILE A 94 -1.86 -9.55 46.82
CA ILE A 94 -0.66 -10.17 47.42
C ILE A 94 -0.08 -11.21 46.44
N LEU A 95 -0.92 -12.06 45.83
CA LEU A 95 -0.48 -13.08 44.87
C LEU A 95 0.16 -12.43 43.62
N LEU A 96 -0.46 -11.42 43.05
CA LEU A 96 0.07 -10.70 41.90
C LEU A 96 1.38 -9.97 42.22
N ALA A 97 1.48 -9.34 43.38
CA ALA A 97 2.70 -8.68 43.83
C ALA A 97 3.83 -9.65 44.14
N SER A 98 3.51 -10.88 44.61
CA SER A 98 4.50 -11.91 44.95
C SER A 98 4.98 -12.73 43.74
N ALA A 99 4.23 -12.77 42.64
CA ALA A 99 4.58 -13.53 41.44
C ALA A 99 5.99 -13.25 40.91
N PRO A 100 6.46 -12.00 40.80
CA PRO A 100 7.84 -11.71 40.43
C PRO A 100 8.87 -12.19 41.46
N ILE A 101 8.49 -12.26 42.73
CA ILE A 101 9.36 -12.69 43.84
C ILE A 101 9.53 -14.21 43.82
N LEU A 102 8.50 -14.96 43.47
CA LEU A 102 8.55 -16.44 43.37
C LEU A 102 9.48 -16.94 42.26
N LEU A 103 9.71 -16.10 41.22
CA LEU A 103 10.68 -16.39 40.15
C LEU A 103 12.11 -15.97 40.49
N TRP A 104 12.33 -15.46 41.69
CA TRP A 104 13.58 -14.91 42.19
C TRP A 104 14.76 -15.93 42.25
N PRO A 105 14.58 -17.21 42.61
CA PRO A 105 15.69 -18.16 42.63
C PRO A 105 16.40 -18.29 41.28
N THR A 106 15.68 -18.05 40.19
CA THR A 106 16.26 -18.08 38.83
C THR A 106 17.18 -16.90 38.55
N VAL A 107 16.92 -15.74 39.18
CA VAL A 107 17.71 -14.50 39.05
C VAL A 107 18.91 -14.54 39.97
N LEU A 108 18.76 -15.12 41.19
CA LEU A 108 19.83 -15.18 42.18
C LEU A 108 21.02 -16.08 41.80
N ARG A 109 20.86 -17.00 40.85
CA ARG A 109 21.94 -17.91 40.41
C ARG A 109 23.15 -17.15 39.82
N GLY A 110 22.98 -15.88 39.44
CA GLY A 110 24.03 -15.04 38.90
C GLY A 110 24.58 -13.97 39.86
N VAL A 111 24.12 -13.89 41.12
CA VAL A 111 24.49 -12.80 42.05
C VAL A 111 25.43 -13.33 43.13
N SER A 112 26.51 -12.62 43.43
CA SER A 112 27.49 -12.97 44.44
C SER A 112 26.87 -13.01 45.84
N SER A 113 27.45 -13.85 46.74
CA SER A 113 26.92 -14.07 48.11
C SER A 113 26.89 -12.81 48.99
N SER A 114 27.80 -11.84 48.77
CA SER A 114 27.90 -10.63 49.55
C SER A 114 26.77 -9.61 49.28
N THR A 115 26.13 -9.67 48.11
CA THR A 115 25.05 -8.75 47.71
C THR A 115 23.65 -9.31 47.91
N ARG A 116 23.49 -10.60 48.33
CA ARG A 116 22.19 -11.25 48.46
C ARG A 116 21.26 -10.62 49.50
N TRP A 117 21.78 -10.24 50.63
CA TRP A 117 20.97 -9.65 51.72
C TRP A 117 20.37 -8.28 51.34
N TRP A 118 21.14 -7.43 50.73
CA TRP A 118 20.66 -6.15 50.23
C TRP A 118 19.64 -6.29 49.13
N SER A 119 19.81 -7.30 48.29
CA SER A 119 18.89 -7.56 47.19
C SER A 119 17.50 -7.99 47.68
N LEU A 120 17.39 -8.68 48.80
CA LEU A 120 16.10 -9.07 49.41
C LEU A 120 15.29 -7.86 49.93
N LEU A 121 15.96 -6.78 50.32
CA LEU A 121 15.30 -5.54 50.82
C LEU A 121 14.91 -4.59 49.66
N VAL A 122 15.74 -4.48 48.64
CA VAL A 122 15.55 -3.49 47.56
C VAL A 122 14.70 -4.06 46.44
N TRP A 123 14.75 -5.38 46.23
CA TRP A 123 14.11 -6.03 45.11
C TRP A 123 12.58 -5.93 45.06
N PRO A 124 11.82 -6.06 46.13
CA PRO A 124 10.37 -5.89 46.08
C PRO A 124 9.96 -4.51 45.55
N SER A 125 10.72 -3.48 45.96
CA SER A 125 10.49 -2.11 45.47
C SER A 125 10.78 -1.97 43.99
N ILE A 126 11.86 -2.60 43.51
CA ILE A 126 12.22 -2.62 42.09
C ILE A 126 11.17 -3.41 41.31
N ALA A 127 10.76 -4.58 41.80
CA ALA A 127 9.77 -5.44 41.15
C ALA A 127 8.40 -4.73 41.04
N LEU A 128 7.95 -4.07 42.12
CA LEU A 128 6.71 -3.29 42.11
C LEU A 128 6.81 -2.10 41.13
N THR A 129 7.92 -1.38 41.15
CA THR A 129 8.17 -0.26 40.23
C THR A 129 8.15 -0.74 38.77
N ALA A 130 8.82 -1.86 38.49
CA ALA A 130 8.82 -2.47 37.18
C ALA A 130 7.42 -2.95 36.76
N ALA A 131 6.64 -3.55 37.66
CA ALA A 131 5.28 -3.98 37.40
C ALA A 131 4.37 -2.80 37.04
N VAL A 132 4.41 -1.70 37.79
CA VAL A 132 3.64 -0.48 37.53
C VAL A 132 4.06 0.15 36.21
N ALA A 133 5.37 0.26 35.96
CA ALA A 133 5.90 0.83 34.72
C ALA A 133 5.51 0.01 33.49
N ASN A 134 5.61 -1.32 33.58
CA ASN A 134 5.23 -2.24 32.50
C ASN A 134 3.71 -2.22 32.26
N GLY A 135 2.89 -2.20 33.33
CA GLY A 135 1.45 -2.07 33.21
C GLY A 135 1.02 -0.77 32.54
N ALA A 136 1.62 0.36 32.92
CA ALA A 136 1.37 1.64 32.29
C ALA A 136 1.80 1.68 30.81
N ALA A 137 2.92 1.03 30.46
CA ALA A 137 3.38 0.92 29.09
C ALA A 137 2.42 0.05 28.24
N LEU A 138 1.91 -1.07 28.78
CA LEU A 138 0.92 -1.90 28.10
C LEU A 138 -0.41 -1.18 27.94
N LEU A 139 -0.89 -0.48 28.96
CA LEU A 139 -2.12 0.30 28.88
C LEU A 139 -2.01 1.39 27.81
N ARG A 140 -0.91 2.14 27.80
CA ARG A 140 -0.64 3.11 26.75
C ARG A 140 -0.59 2.48 25.36
N TRP A 141 0.04 1.30 25.24
CA TRP A 141 0.07 0.56 23.98
C TRP A 141 -1.33 0.10 23.56
N ALA A 142 -2.13 -0.45 24.47
CA ALA A 142 -3.49 -0.90 24.20
C ALA A 142 -4.40 0.27 23.79
N THR A 143 -4.35 1.41 24.51
CA THR A 143 -5.13 2.60 24.16
C THR A 143 -4.74 3.17 22.80
N LEU A 144 -3.44 3.23 22.49
CA LEU A 144 -2.98 3.64 21.18
C LEU A 144 -3.49 2.69 20.07
N ARG A 145 -3.51 1.39 20.36
CA ARG A 145 -4.04 0.38 19.42
C ARG A 145 -5.52 0.53 19.16
N LEU A 146 -6.31 0.72 20.21
CA LEU A 146 -7.76 0.94 20.08
C LEU A 146 -8.04 2.24 19.31
N TRP A 147 -7.25 3.29 19.57
CA TRP A 147 -7.36 4.54 18.83
C TRP A 147 -7.01 4.39 17.35
N VAL A 148 -5.91 3.69 17.01
CA VAL A 148 -5.53 3.42 15.61
C VAL A 148 -6.57 2.54 14.93
N ALA A 149 -7.11 1.52 15.60
CA ALA A 149 -8.16 0.67 15.07
C ALA A 149 -9.46 1.48 14.84
N GLY A 150 -9.87 2.30 15.80
CA GLY A 150 -11.04 3.17 15.69
C GLY A 150 -10.91 4.17 14.53
N ARG A 151 -9.74 4.79 14.38
CA ARG A 151 -9.45 5.64 13.21
C ARG A 151 -9.53 4.87 11.90
N GLY A 152 -9.02 3.64 11.87
CA GLY A 152 -9.11 2.77 10.69
C GLY A 152 -10.54 2.49 10.25
N VAL A 153 -11.43 2.22 11.21
CA VAL A 153 -12.89 2.03 10.95
C VAL A 153 -13.52 3.33 10.46
N ALA A 154 -13.20 4.48 11.07
CA ALA A 154 -13.72 5.78 10.63
C ALA A 154 -13.26 6.14 9.22
N ASP A 155 -12.00 5.84 8.86
CA ASP A 155 -11.47 6.06 7.51
C ASP A 155 -12.17 5.16 6.47
N LEU A 156 -12.45 3.90 6.81
CA LEU A 156 -13.23 3.00 5.95
C LEU A 156 -14.67 3.48 5.78
N ALA A 157 -15.33 3.91 6.86
CA ALA A 157 -16.68 4.45 6.81
C ALA A 157 -16.75 5.72 5.94
N ARG A 158 -15.74 6.61 6.06
CA ARG A 158 -15.62 7.81 5.21
C ARG A 158 -15.44 7.44 3.74
N SER A 159 -14.58 6.47 3.43
CA SER A 159 -14.40 5.98 2.06
C SER A 159 -15.67 5.32 1.52
N GLY A 160 -16.37 4.52 2.32
CA GLY A 160 -17.69 3.97 1.98
C GLY A 160 -18.72 5.06 1.69
N GLY A 161 -18.74 6.12 2.49
CA GLY A 161 -19.59 7.29 2.26
C GLY A 161 -19.29 8.00 0.92
N ARG A 162 -18.02 8.06 0.50
CA ARG A 162 -17.63 8.60 -0.82
C ARG A 162 -18.12 7.71 -1.97
N VAL A 163 -17.99 6.38 -1.83
CA VAL A 163 -18.48 5.41 -2.82
C VAL A 163 -19.99 5.54 -3.02
N ILE A 164 -20.74 5.71 -1.93
CA ILE A 164 -22.21 5.83 -1.99
C ILE A 164 -22.64 7.20 -2.55
N ARG A 165 -22.09 8.29 -1.99
CA ARG A 165 -22.50 9.66 -2.35
C ARG A 165 -21.94 10.14 -3.67
N ARG A 166 -20.83 9.60 -4.14
CA ARG A 166 -20.14 10.00 -5.37
C ARG A 166 -19.95 11.50 -5.50
N ASN A 167 -19.52 12.14 -4.41
CA ASN A 167 -19.40 13.60 -4.29
C ASN A 167 -18.12 14.18 -4.91
N GLY A 168 -17.42 13.40 -5.72
CA GLY A 168 -16.16 13.80 -6.39
C GLY A 168 -14.91 13.63 -5.53
N MET A 169 -15.01 13.19 -4.27
CA MET A 169 -13.83 12.93 -3.45
C MET A 169 -13.33 11.49 -3.68
N PRO A 170 -12.01 11.33 -3.93
CA PRO A 170 -11.46 10.04 -4.34
C PRO A 170 -11.42 9.00 -3.22
N VAL A 171 -11.47 7.73 -3.63
CA VAL A 171 -11.08 6.56 -2.83
C VAL A 171 -9.79 5.94 -3.35
N GLN A 172 -9.39 6.31 -4.58
CA GLN A 172 -8.12 5.94 -5.21
C GLN A 172 -7.46 7.17 -5.83
N ILE A 173 -6.14 7.26 -5.67
CA ILE A 173 -5.26 8.20 -6.38
C ILE A 173 -4.22 7.40 -7.15
N VAL A 174 -3.97 7.82 -8.39
CA VAL A 174 -2.79 7.44 -9.17
C VAL A 174 -1.90 8.68 -9.26
N HIS A 175 -0.67 8.60 -8.76
CA HIS A 175 0.25 9.71 -8.70
C HIS A 175 1.51 9.38 -9.51
N PHE A 176 1.70 10.07 -10.61
CA PHE A 176 2.93 10.03 -11.40
C PHE A 176 3.98 10.86 -10.67
N VAL A 177 4.81 10.21 -9.88
CA VAL A 177 5.74 10.91 -8.97
C VAL A 177 6.96 11.50 -9.68
N THR A 178 7.25 11.05 -10.90
CA THR A 178 8.37 11.52 -11.73
C THR A 178 8.14 11.13 -13.18
N ALA A 179 8.55 11.97 -14.12
CA ALA A 179 8.62 11.62 -15.55
C ALA A 179 9.92 10.89 -15.91
N ARG A 180 10.93 10.87 -15.02
CA ARG A 180 12.23 10.25 -15.30
C ARG A 180 12.14 8.73 -15.35
N CYS A 181 12.70 8.14 -16.40
CA CYS A 181 12.86 6.69 -16.53
C CYS A 181 14.21 6.37 -17.19
N ASN A 182 14.79 5.26 -16.79
CA ASN A 182 16.04 4.75 -17.38
C ASN A 182 15.81 3.81 -18.57
N LEU A 183 14.56 3.40 -18.82
CA LEU A 183 14.19 2.53 -19.93
C LEU A 183 13.32 3.28 -20.95
N ARG A 184 13.26 2.74 -22.17
CA ARG A 184 12.41 3.22 -23.26
C ARG A 184 11.62 2.05 -23.85
N CYS A 185 10.79 1.42 -22.97
CA CYS A 185 10.00 0.25 -23.35
C CYS A 185 9.11 0.56 -24.55
N GLU A 186 8.99 -0.36 -25.49
CA GLU A 186 8.27 -0.15 -26.73
C GLU A 186 6.78 0.17 -26.52
N HIS A 187 6.16 -0.51 -25.56
CA HIS A 187 4.73 -0.36 -25.21
C HIS A 187 4.44 0.73 -24.18
N CYS A 188 5.43 1.54 -23.83
CA CYS A 188 5.26 2.53 -22.77
C CYS A 188 4.27 3.63 -23.20
N PHE A 189 3.08 3.64 -22.59
CA PHE A 189 2.07 4.67 -22.84
C PHE A 189 2.50 6.07 -22.35
N TYR A 190 3.54 6.14 -21.53
CA TYR A 190 4.10 7.38 -20.98
C TYR A 190 5.34 7.87 -21.76
N LYS A 191 5.63 7.28 -22.92
CA LYS A 191 6.86 7.50 -23.68
C LYS A 191 7.08 8.96 -24.07
N GLU A 192 6.03 9.64 -24.53
CA GLU A 192 6.09 11.05 -24.93
C GLU A 192 6.46 11.96 -23.75
N SER A 193 5.93 11.69 -22.56
CA SER A 193 6.27 12.42 -21.34
C SER A 193 7.71 12.18 -20.88
N LEU A 194 8.29 11.00 -21.17
CA LEU A 194 9.69 10.71 -20.85
C LEU A 194 10.68 11.52 -21.67
N ASP A 195 10.31 11.89 -22.89
CA ASP A 195 11.14 12.62 -23.84
C ASP A 195 10.84 14.14 -23.83
N ALA A 196 9.76 14.56 -23.16
CA ALA A 196 9.41 15.95 -22.97
C ALA A 196 10.35 16.63 -21.94
N PRO A 197 10.51 17.98 -22.02
CA PRO A 197 11.19 18.72 -20.96
C PRO A 197 10.57 18.40 -19.61
N ASN A 198 11.41 17.99 -18.63
CA ASN A 198 10.92 17.65 -17.28
C ASN A 198 10.30 18.91 -16.63
N PRO A 199 8.99 18.93 -16.34
CA PRO A 199 8.33 20.08 -15.74
C PRO A 199 8.67 20.28 -14.26
N GLY A 200 9.48 19.40 -13.69
CA GLY A 200 9.74 19.31 -12.26
C GLY A 200 8.86 18.28 -11.57
N GLU A 201 9.12 18.08 -10.31
CA GLU A 201 8.37 17.18 -9.46
C GLU A 201 7.68 17.98 -8.36
N ILE A 202 6.42 17.65 -8.03
CA ILE A 202 5.68 18.32 -6.96
C ILE A 202 6.49 18.33 -5.66
N SER A 203 6.58 19.47 -4.99
CA SER A 203 7.30 19.59 -3.71
C SER A 203 6.59 18.85 -2.59
N ILE A 204 7.34 18.49 -1.55
CA ILE A 204 6.78 17.83 -0.36
C ILE A 204 5.74 18.72 0.33
N GLU A 205 5.96 20.04 0.37
CA GLU A 205 5.04 21.02 0.96
C GLU A 205 3.70 21.06 0.23
N SER A 206 3.74 21.14 -1.12
CA SER A 206 2.53 21.11 -1.95
C SER A 206 1.81 19.77 -1.84
N LEU A 207 2.58 18.67 -1.78
CA LEU A 207 2.02 17.33 -1.57
C LEU A 207 1.37 17.18 -0.18
N ASP A 208 1.99 17.70 0.89
CA ASP A 208 1.42 17.63 2.26
C ASP A 208 0.09 18.38 2.34
N ARG A 209 0.01 19.57 1.73
CA ARG A 209 -1.21 20.37 1.63
C ARG A 209 -2.30 19.60 0.88
N THR A 210 -2.01 19.16 -0.34
CA THR A 210 -2.93 18.40 -1.19
C THR A 210 -3.41 17.11 -0.52
N ALA A 211 -2.49 16.33 0.03
CA ALA A 211 -2.81 15.09 0.71
C ALA A 211 -3.70 15.32 1.95
N SER A 212 -3.55 16.47 2.64
CA SER A 212 -4.41 16.82 3.78
C SER A 212 -5.85 17.10 3.36
N GLU A 213 -6.05 17.70 2.19
CA GLU A 213 -7.37 18.00 1.62
C GLU A 213 -8.05 16.74 1.06
N ILE A 214 -7.30 15.87 0.40
CA ILE A 214 -7.79 14.56 -0.06
C ILE A 214 -8.26 13.74 1.14
N GLY A 215 -7.49 13.72 2.22
CA GLY A 215 -7.77 12.91 3.40
C GLY A 215 -7.76 11.41 3.11
N PRO A 216 -8.40 10.56 3.94
CA PRO A 216 -8.31 9.11 3.83
C PRO A 216 -8.76 8.55 2.48
N VAL A 217 -7.94 7.64 1.92
CA VAL A 217 -8.25 6.89 0.69
C VAL A 217 -8.06 5.39 0.94
N LEU A 218 -8.57 4.54 0.05
CA LEU A 218 -8.38 3.09 0.12
C LEU A 218 -7.06 2.68 -0.55
N TRP A 219 -6.77 3.27 -1.71
CA TRP A 219 -5.63 2.90 -2.53
C TRP A 219 -4.89 4.15 -3.00
N TYR A 220 -3.57 4.14 -2.87
CA TYR A 220 -2.69 5.15 -3.42
C TYR A 220 -1.63 4.47 -4.28
N SER A 221 -1.76 4.62 -5.59
CA SER A 221 -0.81 4.09 -6.57
C SER A 221 0.23 5.15 -6.90
N LEU A 222 1.49 4.82 -6.73
CA LEU A 222 2.60 5.63 -7.19
C LEU A 222 2.99 5.12 -8.59
N ALA A 223 3.07 6.00 -9.55
CA ALA A 223 3.37 5.70 -10.95
C ALA A 223 4.40 6.69 -11.49
N GLY A 224 4.57 6.75 -12.80
CA GLY A 224 5.46 7.68 -13.49
C GLY A 224 6.35 6.96 -14.49
N GLY A 225 7.54 7.48 -14.75
CA GLY A 225 8.59 6.76 -15.45
C GLY A 225 9.07 5.58 -14.62
N GLU A 226 10.14 5.77 -13.83
CA GLU A 226 10.56 4.81 -12.81
C GLU A 226 10.48 5.49 -11.43
N PRO A 227 9.50 5.13 -10.59
CA PRO A 227 9.28 5.83 -9.31
C PRO A 227 10.50 5.82 -8.38
N PHE A 228 11.28 4.75 -8.41
CA PHE A 228 12.49 4.65 -7.58
C PHE A 228 13.65 5.55 -8.04
N LEU A 229 13.50 6.27 -9.16
CA LEU A 229 14.42 7.35 -9.55
C LEU A 229 14.13 8.67 -8.82
N ARG A 230 12.97 8.84 -8.22
CA ARG A 230 12.68 9.99 -7.37
C ARG A 230 13.48 9.92 -6.07
N GLY A 231 14.28 10.94 -5.79
CA GLY A 231 15.26 10.92 -4.67
C GLY A 231 14.61 10.91 -3.30
N ASP A 232 13.51 11.63 -3.15
CA ASP A 232 12.72 11.81 -1.92
C ASP A 232 11.48 10.88 -1.85
N LEU A 233 11.42 9.80 -2.66
CA LEU A 233 10.26 8.88 -2.73
C LEU A 233 9.79 8.39 -1.34
N VAL A 234 10.71 8.11 -0.43
CA VAL A 234 10.37 7.69 0.94
C VAL A 234 9.65 8.80 1.70
N GLU A 235 10.02 10.06 1.47
CA GLU A 235 9.38 11.22 2.08
C GLU A 235 8.00 11.47 1.46
N VAL A 236 7.88 11.35 0.13
CA VAL A 236 6.58 11.35 -0.59
C VAL A 236 5.61 10.35 0.04
N ILE A 237 6.01 9.08 0.16
CA ILE A 237 5.15 8.02 0.70
C ILE A 237 4.78 8.29 2.16
N THR A 238 5.72 8.76 2.98
CA THR A 238 5.46 9.03 4.39
C THR A 238 4.57 10.24 4.60
N THR A 239 4.66 11.25 3.75
CA THR A 239 3.76 12.41 3.72
C THR A 239 2.34 12.00 3.38
N ILE A 240 2.17 11.19 2.32
CA ILE A 240 0.88 10.62 1.93
C ILE A 240 0.32 9.75 3.06
N GLN A 241 1.13 8.88 3.67
CA GLN A 241 0.71 8.04 4.79
C GLN A 241 0.17 8.87 5.96
N LYS A 242 0.83 9.95 6.28
CA LYS A 242 0.43 10.85 7.39
C LYS A 242 -0.95 11.46 7.15
N ARG A 243 -1.27 11.85 5.92
CA ARG A 243 -2.47 12.61 5.55
C ARG A 243 -3.59 11.73 5.00
N CYS A 244 -3.30 10.95 3.96
CA CYS A 244 -4.29 10.11 3.27
C CYS A 244 -4.51 8.75 3.91
N ARG A 245 -3.57 8.25 4.70
CA ARG A 245 -3.65 6.96 5.41
C ARG A 245 -4.22 5.82 4.54
N PRO A 246 -3.70 5.61 3.31
CA PRO A 246 -4.21 4.58 2.44
C PRO A 246 -4.10 3.20 3.09
N LYS A 247 -5.02 2.30 2.75
CA LYS A 247 -4.94 0.89 3.19
C LYS A 247 -3.94 0.12 2.34
N VAL A 248 -3.74 0.57 1.11
CA VAL A 248 -2.80 -0.03 0.15
C VAL A 248 -2.01 1.08 -0.54
N PHE A 249 -0.71 0.95 -0.53
CA PHE A 249 0.20 1.57 -1.49
C PHE A 249 0.59 0.57 -2.55
N SER A 250 0.68 1.00 -3.80
CA SER A 250 1.26 0.22 -4.89
C SER A 250 2.30 1.05 -5.65
N VAL A 251 3.44 0.42 -5.96
CA VAL A 251 4.55 1.05 -6.67
C VAL A 251 5.04 0.09 -7.74
N PRO A 252 4.84 0.37 -9.02
CA PRO A 252 5.48 -0.38 -10.09
C PRO A 252 6.97 -0.03 -10.18
N THR A 253 7.78 -0.98 -10.63
CA THR A 253 9.19 -0.78 -10.92
C THR A 253 9.65 -1.71 -12.03
N ASN A 254 10.56 -1.23 -12.85
CA ASN A 254 11.27 -2.05 -13.82
C ASN A 254 12.38 -2.91 -13.16
N GLY A 255 12.67 -2.70 -11.88
CA GLY A 255 13.65 -3.48 -11.11
C GLY A 255 15.12 -3.21 -11.44
N TRP A 256 15.44 -2.26 -12.33
CA TRP A 256 16.80 -2.03 -12.80
C TRP A 256 17.78 -1.63 -11.67
N TYR A 257 17.34 -0.76 -10.77
CA TYR A 257 18.17 -0.26 -9.67
C TYR A 257 17.95 -1.05 -8.38
N VAL A 258 18.42 -2.31 -8.36
CA VAL A 258 18.18 -3.31 -7.31
C VAL A 258 18.38 -2.76 -5.89
N GLU A 259 19.58 -2.24 -5.59
CA GLU A 259 19.88 -1.75 -4.23
C GLU A 259 19.12 -0.48 -3.87
N ARG A 260 18.87 0.40 -4.83
CA ARG A 260 18.07 1.61 -4.61
C ARG A 260 16.63 1.26 -4.29
N THR A 261 16.02 0.33 -5.05
CA THR A 261 14.67 -0.18 -4.80
C THR A 261 14.60 -0.86 -3.44
N TYR A 262 15.59 -1.68 -3.10
CA TYR A 262 15.68 -2.35 -1.80
C TYR A 262 15.74 -1.36 -0.64
N LEU A 263 16.64 -0.38 -0.69
CA LEU A 263 16.81 0.61 0.39
C LEU A 263 15.59 1.50 0.54
N ALA A 264 15.01 1.98 -0.56
CA ALA A 264 13.79 2.79 -0.52
C ALA A 264 12.60 1.99 0.05
N THR A 265 12.44 0.73 -0.36
CA THR A 265 11.42 -0.17 0.19
C THR A 265 11.62 -0.42 1.68
N LEU A 266 12.83 -0.74 2.11
CA LEU A 266 13.18 -0.94 3.52
C LEU A 266 12.86 0.29 4.37
N HIS A 267 13.31 1.47 3.94
CA HIS A 267 13.08 2.73 4.68
C HIS A 267 11.59 3.09 4.70
N THR A 268 10.86 2.83 3.62
CA THR A 268 9.41 3.00 3.57
C THR A 268 8.72 2.11 4.60
N LEU A 269 9.01 0.81 4.58
CA LEU A 269 8.39 -0.16 5.49
C LEU A 269 8.70 0.12 6.97
N GLN A 270 9.87 0.67 7.26
CA GLN A 270 10.22 1.12 8.61
C GLN A 270 9.35 2.27 9.12
N LYS A 271 8.80 3.08 8.23
CA LYS A 271 7.99 4.27 8.55
C LYS A 271 6.49 4.04 8.39
N LEU A 272 6.08 3.07 7.54
CA LEU A 272 4.67 2.77 7.34
C LEU A 272 4.05 2.09 8.57
N ASP A 273 2.90 2.60 8.99
CA ASP A 273 2.07 2.00 10.04
C ASP A 273 0.65 1.76 9.51
N GLY A 274 0.22 0.50 9.54
CA GLY A 274 -1.14 0.08 9.20
C GLY A 274 -1.51 0.08 7.71
N ALA A 275 -0.58 0.39 6.80
CA ALA A 275 -0.77 0.27 5.36
C ALA A 275 -0.06 -0.95 4.79
N ASN A 276 -0.64 -1.55 3.76
CA ASN A 276 -0.01 -2.59 2.96
C ASN A 276 0.80 -1.93 1.84
N PHE A 277 1.99 -2.43 1.58
CA PHE A 277 2.89 -1.93 0.55
C PHE A 277 3.12 -2.99 -0.51
N ILE A 278 2.72 -2.71 -1.75
CA ILE A 278 2.81 -3.63 -2.87
C ILE A 278 3.84 -3.09 -3.85
N VAL A 279 4.90 -3.85 -4.10
CA VAL A 279 5.86 -3.58 -5.17
C VAL A 279 5.51 -4.45 -6.36
N PHE A 280 5.25 -3.84 -7.51
CA PHE A 280 4.96 -4.52 -8.76
C PHE A 280 6.21 -4.56 -9.62
N LEU A 281 6.81 -5.74 -9.79
CA LEU A 281 7.91 -5.97 -10.71
C LEU A 281 7.36 -6.17 -12.12
N SER A 282 7.84 -5.40 -13.08
CA SER A 282 7.44 -5.48 -14.48
C SER A 282 8.17 -6.61 -15.19
N LEU A 283 7.43 -7.61 -15.69
CA LEU A 283 7.97 -8.75 -16.43
C LEU A 283 7.00 -9.12 -17.58
N ASP A 284 7.45 -9.01 -18.83
CA ASP A 284 6.58 -9.14 -20.02
C ASP A 284 6.87 -10.37 -20.88
N GLY A 285 7.63 -11.34 -20.40
CA GLY A 285 7.93 -12.57 -21.10
C GLY A 285 9.20 -13.26 -20.61
N PRO A 286 9.53 -14.43 -21.15
CA PRO A 286 10.84 -15.05 -20.95
C PRO A 286 11.96 -14.08 -21.32
N LYS A 287 13.17 -14.31 -20.79
CA LYS A 287 14.31 -13.39 -20.88
C LYS A 287 14.49 -12.72 -22.25
N ALA A 288 14.52 -13.50 -23.32
CA ALA A 288 14.77 -12.97 -24.67
C ALA A 288 13.66 -11.99 -25.12
N VAL A 289 12.40 -12.34 -24.87
CA VAL A 289 11.23 -11.51 -25.21
C VAL A 289 11.17 -10.27 -24.32
N HIS A 290 11.39 -10.43 -23.03
CA HIS A 290 11.40 -9.32 -22.09
C HIS A 290 12.49 -8.29 -22.41
N ASP A 291 13.72 -8.78 -22.67
CA ASP A 291 14.85 -7.90 -22.99
C ASP A 291 14.65 -7.18 -24.34
N GLN A 292 13.99 -7.82 -25.29
CA GLN A 292 13.60 -7.18 -26.56
C GLN A 292 12.61 -6.02 -26.31
N ILE A 293 11.60 -6.20 -25.45
CA ILE A 293 10.56 -5.22 -25.18
C ILE A 293 11.08 -4.06 -24.31
N ARG A 294 11.90 -4.35 -23.30
CA ARG A 294 12.27 -3.37 -22.26
C ARG A 294 13.72 -2.91 -22.32
N GLY A 295 14.57 -3.62 -23.05
CA GLY A 295 16.00 -3.38 -23.19
C GLY A 295 16.85 -4.48 -22.59
N GLU A 296 18.01 -4.70 -23.20
CA GLU A 296 18.95 -5.76 -22.85
C GLU A 296 19.32 -5.76 -21.37
N GLY A 297 19.27 -6.93 -20.73
CA GLY A 297 19.61 -7.14 -19.33
C GLY A 297 18.51 -6.75 -18.34
N SER A 298 17.36 -6.24 -18.80
CA SER A 298 16.26 -5.82 -17.93
C SER A 298 15.63 -6.99 -17.18
N PHE A 299 15.54 -8.19 -17.79
CA PHE A 299 15.03 -9.39 -17.14
C PHE A 299 15.86 -9.80 -15.92
N GLU A 300 17.17 -9.89 -16.07
CA GLU A 300 18.07 -10.27 -14.97
C GLU A 300 18.05 -9.24 -13.82
N ARG A 301 17.90 -7.96 -14.15
CA ARG A 301 17.76 -6.90 -13.15
C ARG A 301 16.44 -7.02 -12.37
N ALA A 302 15.32 -7.24 -13.06
CA ALA A 302 14.03 -7.44 -12.41
C ALA A 302 14.05 -8.71 -11.53
N LYS A 303 14.63 -9.81 -12.00
CA LYS A 303 14.83 -11.05 -11.24
C LYS A 303 15.66 -10.80 -9.97
N ALA A 304 16.83 -10.18 -10.11
CA ALA A 304 17.67 -9.83 -8.97
C ALA A 304 16.97 -8.90 -7.97
N CYS A 305 16.11 -8.00 -8.46
CA CYS A 305 15.35 -7.09 -7.61
C CYS A 305 14.31 -7.85 -6.75
N ILE A 306 13.53 -8.75 -7.33
CA ILE A 306 12.54 -9.52 -6.55
C ILE A 306 13.23 -10.43 -5.53
N GLU A 307 14.34 -11.08 -5.91
CA GLU A 307 15.13 -11.91 -4.99
C GLU A 307 15.70 -11.09 -3.84
N ARG A 308 16.17 -9.88 -4.12
CA ARG A 308 16.72 -8.95 -3.12
C ARG A 308 15.67 -8.42 -2.16
N LEU A 309 14.43 -8.22 -2.63
CA LEU A 309 13.30 -7.76 -1.82
C LEU A 309 12.68 -8.87 -0.97
N ARG A 310 12.77 -10.12 -1.38
CA ARG A 310 12.10 -11.27 -0.73
C ARG A 310 12.38 -11.39 0.76
N PRO A 311 13.62 -11.26 1.27
CA PRO A 311 13.88 -11.31 2.72
C PRO A 311 13.15 -10.22 3.51
N LEU A 312 12.76 -9.11 2.87
CA LEU A 312 11.99 -8.07 3.55
C LEU A 312 10.57 -8.53 3.90
N GLN A 313 9.98 -9.48 3.14
CA GLN A 313 8.63 -10.01 3.43
C GLN A 313 8.59 -10.79 4.75
N GLU A 314 9.68 -11.48 5.10
CA GLU A 314 9.77 -12.19 6.38
C GLU A 314 9.77 -11.24 7.57
N MET A 315 10.30 -10.04 7.36
CA MET A 315 10.42 -9.01 8.41
C MET A 315 9.22 -8.09 8.48
N PHE A 316 8.62 -7.80 7.33
CA PHE A 316 7.52 -6.86 7.18
C PHE A 316 6.32 -7.58 6.56
N PRO A 317 5.41 -8.11 7.37
CA PRO A 317 4.26 -8.88 6.88
C PRO A 317 3.27 -8.04 6.05
N ASN A 318 3.46 -6.73 5.97
CA ASN A 318 2.72 -5.80 5.14
C ASN A 318 3.40 -5.49 3.79
N LEU A 319 4.53 -6.15 3.45
CA LEU A 319 5.14 -6.09 2.12
C LEU A 319 4.59 -7.22 1.25
N TYR A 320 4.18 -6.86 0.05
CA TYR A 320 3.76 -7.80 -0.99
C TYR A 320 4.57 -7.55 -2.26
N LEU A 321 5.07 -8.63 -2.85
CA LEU A 321 5.81 -8.60 -4.11
C LEU A 321 4.90 -9.19 -5.19
N ASN A 322 4.52 -8.36 -6.13
CA ASN A 322 3.66 -8.73 -7.24
C ASN A 322 4.45 -8.65 -8.54
N VAL A 323 3.97 -9.35 -9.55
CA VAL A 323 4.42 -9.18 -10.92
C VAL A 323 3.31 -8.49 -11.70
N ILE A 324 3.70 -7.57 -12.58
CA ILE A 324 2.84 -6.98 -13.59
C ILE A 324 3.38 -7.39 -14.97
N THR A 325 2.52 -7.94 -15.81
CA THR A 325 2.83 -8.30 -17.18
C THR A 325 1.81 -7.69 -18.13
N THR A 326 2.26 -7.20 -19.27
CA THR A 326 1.41 -6.63 -20.30
C THR A 326 1.39 -7.55 -21.50
N VAL A 327 0.22 -8.04 -21.88
CA VAL A 327 0.03 -8.83 -23.11
C VAL A 327 -0.08 -7.89 -24.30
N MET A 328 0.79 -8.08 -25.28
CA MET A 328 0.97 -7.22 -26.44
C MET A 328 1.40 -8.05 -27.67
N PRO A 329 1.42 -7.48 -28.88
CA PRO A 329 1.78 -8.26 -30.09
C PRO A 329 3.14 -8.98 -29.99
N GLN A 330 4.12 -8.39 -29.30
CA GLN A 330 5.49 -8.92 -29.21
C GLN A 330 5.63 -10.14 -28.29
N ASN A 331 4.65 -10.42 -27.45
CA ASN A 331 4.70 -11.54 -26.49
C ASN A 331 3.43 -12.40 -26.47
N ALA A 332 2.49 -12.17 -27.37
CA ALA A 332 1.19 -12.86 -27.37
C ALA A 332 1.33 -14.39 -27.42
N ASP A 333 2.30 -14.87 -28.17
CA ASP A 333 2.58 -16.30 -28.34
C ASP A 333 3.13 -17.00 -27.09
N VAL A 334 3.77 -16.26 -26.19
CA VAL A 334 4.41 -16.79 -24.97
C VAL A 334 3.73 -16.35 -23.67
N ALA A 335 2.85 -15.35 -23.71
CA ALA A 335 2.32 -14.69 -22.51
C ALA A 335 1.64 -15.67 -21.54
N ALA A 336 0.78 -16.55 -22.02
CA ALA A 336 0.07 -17.50 -21.18
C ALA A 336 1.01 -18.53 -20.51
N ALA A 337 1.97 -19.07 -21.25
CA ALA A 337 2.98 -19.98 -20.72
C ALA A 337 3.89 -19.26 -19.70
N PHE A 338 4.20 -17.99 -19.94
CA PHE A 338 5.02 -17.19 -19.03
C PHE A 338 4.35 -16.95 -17.67
N ILE A 339 3.01 -16.96 -17.58
CA ILE A 339 2.33 -16.93 -16.27
C ILE A 339 2.70 -18.14 -15.40
N ASP A 340 2.83 -19.33 -15.99
CA ASP A 340 3.30 -20.52 -15.27
C ASP A 340 4.73 -20.33 -14.74
N GLU A 341 5.65 -19.79 -15.56
CA GLU A 341 7.03 -19.47 -15.15
C GLU A 341 7.05 -18.43 -14.02
N ILE A 342 6.25 -17.36 -14.13
CA ILE A 342 6.15 -16.35 -13.06
C ILE A 342 5.76 -16.99 -11.73
N VAL A 343 4.78 -17.88 -11.73
CA VAL A 343 4.32 -18.53 -10.49
C VAL A 343 5.39 -19.45 -9.92
N GLN A 344 6.09 -20.21 -10.76
CA GLN A 344 7.09 -21.18 -10.31
C GLN A 344 8.39 -20.52 -9.84
N ASP A 345 8.92 -19.58 -10.62
CA ASP A 345 10.26 -19.02 -10.41
C ASP A 345 10.23 -17.79 -9.49
N PHE A 346 9.25 -16.92 -9.69
CA PHE A 346 9.19 -15.65 -8.94
C PHE A 346 8.28 -15.71 -7.73
N ARG A 347 7.37 -16.68 -7.61
CA ARG A 347 6.47 -16.91 -6.46
C ARG A 347 5.87 -15.62 -5.91
N PRO A 348 5.18 -14.81 -6.73
CA PRO A 348 4.62 -13.54 -6.31
C PRO A 348 3.41 -13.73 -5.40
N ASN A 349 3.02 -12.67 -4.66
CA ASN A 349 1.77 -12.66 -3.92
C ASN A 349 0.56 -12.60 -4.86
N SER A 350 0.70 -11.92 -5.99
CA SER A 350 -0.32 -11.84 -7.04
C SER A 350 0.33 -11.43 -8.36
N ILE A 351 -0.39 -11.62 -9.45
CA ILE A 351 0.00 -11.17 -10.78
C ILE A 351 -1.07 -10.20 -11.28
N SER A 352 -0.66 -9.07 -11.85
CA SER A 352 -1.55 -8.18 -12.61
C SER A 352 -1.26 -8.39 -14.09
N ILE A 353 -2.26 -8.84 -14.82
CA ILE A 353 -2.16 -9.04 -16.27
C ILE A 353 -2.85 -7.87 -16.93
N ASN A 354 -2.08 -7.08 -17.67
CA ASN A 354 -2.53 -5.92 -18.39
C ASN A 354 -2.68 -6.26 -19.87
N LEU A 355 -3.68 -5.66 -20.51
CA LEU A 355 -3.79 -5.67 -21.94
C LEU A 355 -3.00 -4.49 -22.53
N PHE A 356 -2.37 -4.67 -23.68
CA PHE A 356 -1.69 -3.61 -24.42
C PHE A 356 -2.57 -2.35 -24.54
N ARG A 357 -1.94 -1.19 -24.40
CA ARG A 357 -2.63 0.10 -24.40
C ARG A 357 -2.12 1.01 -25.50
N HIS A 358 -3.02 1.68 -26.15
CA HIS A 358 -2.69 2.78 -27.03
C HIS A 358 -2.62 4.10 -26.24
N HIS A 359 -1.98 5.12 -26.80
CA HIS A 359 -1.77 6.43 -26.17
C HIS A 359 -3.03 7.31 -26.17
N SER A 360 -4.04 6.97 -26.96
CA SER A 360 -5.27 7.76 -27.08
C SER A 360 -6.51 6.86 -27.02
N LEU A 361 -7.68 7.48 -26.82
CA LEU A 361 -8.97 6.80 -26.91
C LEU A 361 -9.29 6.36 -28.34
N GLU A 362 -8.80 7.10 -29.33
CA GLU A 362 -8.90 6.75 -30.75
C GLU A 362 -7.69 5.91 -31.14
N HIS A 363 -7.88 4.63 -31.34
CA HIS A 363 -6.83 3.71 -31.70
C HIS A 363 -7.37 2.59 -32.60
N PRO A 364 -6.52 1.94 -33.42
CA PRO A 364 -6.93 0.77 -34.15
C PRO A 364 -7.34 -0.35 -33.19
N PRO A 365 -8.23 -1.26 -33.62
CA PRO A 365 -8.61 -2.41 -32.81
C PRO A 365 -7.37 -3.22 -32.39
N ILE A 366 -7.40 -3.74 -31.17
CA ILE A 366 -6.35 -4.64 -30.70
C ILE A 366 -6.45 -5.93 -31.49
N PRO A 367 -5.34 -6.46 -32.01
CA PRO A 367 -5.35 -7.72 -32.79
C PRO A 367 -5.99 -8.87 -32.01
N VAL A 368 -6.77 -9.69 -32.69
CA VAL A 368 -7.52 -10.78 -32.06
C VAL A 368 -6.59 -11.79 -31.37
N GLU A 369 -5.41 -12.00 -31.89
CA GLU A 369 -4.37 -12.88 -31.33
C GLU A 369 -3.90 -12.39 -29.97
N VAL A 370 -3.81 -11.07 -29.79
CA VAL A 370 -3.45 -10.45 -28.50
C VAL A 370 -4.59 -10.60 -27.50
N LEU A 371 -5.84 -10.45 -27.94
CA LEU A 371 -7.01 -10.65 -27.10
C LEU A 371 -7.14 -12.11 -26.65
N ASP A 372 -6.89 -13.06 -27.56
CA ASP A 372 -6.91 -14.49 -27.25
C ASP A 372 -5.80 -14.86 -26.26
N ALA A 373 -4.59 -14.32 -26.46
CA ALA A 373 -3.47 -14.48 -25.53
C ALA A 373 -3.75 -13.88 -24.16
N TYR A 374 -4.42 -12.72 -24.11
CA TYR A 374 -4.85 -12.10 -22.86
C TYR A 374 -5.85 -12.99 -22.11
N ASP A 375 -6.88 -13.48 -22.79
CA ASP A 375 -7.89 -14.34 -22.20
C ASP A 375 -7.31 -15.66 -21.71
N GLU A 376 -6.36 -16.25 -22.46
CA GLU A 376 -5.65 -17.46 -22.04
C GLU A 376 -4.78 -17.18 -20.81
N SER A 377 -4.03 -16.08 -20.80
CA SER A 377 -3.24 -15.65 -19.64
C SER A 377 -4.11 -15.48 -18.40
N MET A 378 -5.30 -14.91 -18.54
CA MET A 378 -6.27 -14.77 -17.45
C MET A 378 -6.82 -16.12 -16.98
N ARG A 379 -7.02 -17.09 -17.89
CA ARG A 379 -7.44 -18.46 -17.52
C ARG A 379 -6.34 -19.20 -16.74
N VAL A 380 -5.09 -19.10 -17.19
CA VAL A 380 -3.94 -19.68 -16.49
C VAL A 380 -3.79 -19.05 -15.09
N TYR A 381 -3.89 -17.74 -14.99
CA TYR A 381 -3.86 -17.04 -13.70
C TYR A 381 -4.99 -17.49 -12.76
N ALA A 382 -6.23 -17.60 -13.24
CA ALA A 382 -7.37 -18.08 -12.47
C ALA A 382 -7.17 -19.52 -11.97
N LYS A 383 -6.57 -20.40 -12.79
CA LYS A 383 -6.19 -21.77 -12.43
C LYS A 383 -5.19 -21.77 -11.24
N HIS A 384 -4.15 -20.93 -11.30
CA HIS A 384 -3.19 -20.81 -10.20
C HIS A 384 -3.81 -20.25 -8.93
N LEU A 385 -4.70 -19.26 -9.03
CA LEU A 385 -5.48 -18.77 -7.89
C LEU A 385 -6.31 -19.89 -7.25
N ALA A 386 -7.01 -20.68 -8.05
CA ALA A 386 -7.85 -21.79 -7.60
C ALA A 386 -7.04 -22.92 -6.94
N GLN A 387 -5.82 -23.15 -7.40
CA GLN A 387 -4.90 -24.14 -6.84
C GLN A 387 -4.18 -23.66 -5.57
N GLY A 388 -4.27 -22.38 -5.24
CA GLY A 388 -3.54 -21.78 -4.11
C GLY A 388 -2.03 -21.67 -4.35
N ALA A 389 -1.61 -21.65 -5.61
CA ALA A 389 -0.20 -21.59 -6.00
C ALA A 389 0.42 -20.20 -5.75
N LEU A 390 -0.40 -19.15 -5.64
CA LEU A 390 0.03 -17.80 -5.32
C LEU A 390 0.06 -17.59 -3.80
N ALA A 391 1.05 -16.84 -3.31
CA ALA A 391 1.25 -16.60 -1.89
C ALA A 391 0.17 -15.70 -1.24
N HIS A 392 -0.73 -15.13 -2.03
CA HIS A 392 -1.86 -14.28 -1.63
C HIS A 392 -1.53 -13.12 -0.66
N PHE A 393 -2.43 -12.17 -0.61
CA PHE A 393 -2.37 -11.09 0.39
C PHE A 393 -2.78 -11.60 1.78
N GLY A 394 -2.06 -11.19 2.81
CA GLY A 394 -2.34 -11.56 4.20
C GLY A 394 -3.39 -10.69 4.90
N PHE A 395 -3.97 -9.68 4.24
CA PHE A 395 -4.87 -8.72 4.86
C PHE A 395 -6.35 -9.02 4.61
N PHE A 396 -7.21 -8.37 5.41
CA PHE A 396 -8.66 -8.43 5.23
C PHE A 396 -9.07 -7.89 3.85
N GLY A 397 -9.95 -8.60 3.13
CA GLY A 397 -10.39 -8.22 1.77
C GLY A 397 -9.61 -8.91 0.63
N ARG A 398 -8.59 -9.73 0.94
CA ARG A 398 -7.80 -10.44 -0.08
C ARG A 398 -8.62 -11.21 -1.11
N ARG A 399 -9.76 -11.81 -0.70
CA ARG A 399 -10.66 -12.55 -1.60
C ARG A 399 -11.42 -11.65 -2.55
N VAL A 400 -11.82 -10.48 -2.06
CA VAL A 400 -12.44 -9.44 -2.90
C VAL A 400 -11.45 -8.96 -3.97
N LEU A 401 -10.18 -8.78 -3.60
CA LEU A 401 -9.15 -8.39 -4.58
C LEU A 401 -8.88 -9.47 -5.62
N ALA A 402 -8.85 -10.75 -5.23
CA ALA A 402 -8.71 -11.86 -6.17
C ALA A 402 -9.91 -11.93 -7.13
N ALA A 403 -11.14 -11.87 -6.61
CA ALA A 403 -12.36 -11.83 -7.42
C ALA A 403 -12.39 -10.59 -8.35
N LYS A 404 -11.94 -9.42 -7.85
CA LYS A 404 -11.81 -8.19 -8.63
C LYS A 404 -10.83 -8.35 -9.80
N GLU A 405 -9.69 -9.04 -9.63
CA GLU A 405 -8.75 -9.26 -10.75
C GLU A 405 -9.39 -10.09 -11.86
N ILE A 406 -10.09 -11.16 -11.52
CA ILE A 406 -10.80 -11.99 -12.49
C ILE A 406 -11.89 -11.17 -13.20
N LEU A 407 -12.76 -10.52 -12.44
CA LEU A 407 -13.85 -9.70 -13.00
C LEU A 407 -13.31 -8.56 -13.88
N LYS A 408 -12.25 -7.89 -13.43
CA LYS A 408 -11.57 -6.84 -14.20
C LYS A 408 -11.10 -7.37 -15.56
N GLY A 409 -10.42 -8.53 -15.57
CA GLY A 409 -9.93 -9.14 -16.81
C GLY A 409 -11.07 -9.47 -17.79
N GLN A 410 -12.17 -10.02 -17.29
CA GLN A 410 -13.34 -10.33 -18.10
C GLN A 410 -14.01 -9.08 -18.69
N VAL A 411 -14.13 -8.00 -17.89
CA VAL A 411 -14.67 -6.73 -18.36
C VAL A 411 -13.77 -6.09 -19.43
N ILE A 412 -12.45 -6.10 -19.22
CA ILE A 412 -11.48 -5.58 -20.18
C ILE A 412 -11.56 -6.35 -21.51
N SER A 413 -11.56 -7.69 -21.46
CA SER A 413 -11.69 -8.52 -22.67
C SER A 413 -12.95 -8.20 -23.44
N ARG A 414 -14.09 -8.10 -22.76
CA ARG A 414 -15.36 -7.79 -23.38
C ARG A 414 -15.38 -6.40 -24.03
N ILE A 415 -14.89 -5.38 -23.32
CA ILE A 415 -14.79 -4.02 -23.89
C ILE A 415 -13.90 -4.03 -25.14
N ALA A 416 -12.75 -4.71 -25.07
CA ALA A 416 -11.81 -4.74 -26.19
C ALA A 416 -12.33 -5.50 -27.43
N ARG A 417 -13.15 -6.55 -27.24
CA ARG A 417 -13.71 -7.36 -28.32
C ARG A 417 -14.97 -6.76 -28.94
N GLU A 418 -15.84 -6.22 -28.11
CA GLU A 418 -17.20 -5.87 -28.52
C GLU A 418 -17.41 -4.35 -28.57
N ASP A 419 -16.42 -3.54 -28.16
CA ASP A 419 -16.58 -2.10 -27.90
C ASP A 419 -17.82 -1.80 -27.02
N ALA A 420 -18.12 -2.72 -26.10
CA ALA A 420 -19.34 -2.68 -25.31
C ALA A 420 -19.21 -1.74 -24.11
N PHE A 421 -20.27 -0.97 -23.84
CA PHE A 421 -20.41 -0.27 -22.58
C PHE A 421 -20.83 -1.24 -21.49
N VAL A 422 -19.90 -1.70 -20.67
CA VAL A 422 -20.15 -2.72 -19.62
C VAL A 422 -20.46 -2.08 -18.28
N THR A 423 -19.83 -0.95 -17.97
CA THR A 423 -19.96 -0.28 -16.67
C THR A 423 -19.62 1.19 -16.75
N PRO A 424 -20.35 2.06 -16.02
CA PRO A 424 -19.98 3.46 -15.91
C PRO A 424 -18.58 3.64 -15.34
N CYS A 425 -17.79 4.52 -15.97
CA CYS A 425 -16.47 4.87 -15.49
C CYS A 425 -16.54 5.68 -14.20
N THR A 426 -15.66 5.35 -13.23
CA THR A 426 -15.57 6.04 -11.94
C THR A 426 -14.48 7.12 -11.91
N ALA A 427 -13.75 7.30 -13.01
CA ALA A 427 -12.73 8.33 -13.17
C ALA A 427 -13.34 9.74 -12.97
N GLY A 428 -12.59 10.63 -12.31
CA GLY A 428 -13.08 11.96 -11.95
C GLY A 428 -14.17 12.00 -10.86
N THR A 429 -14.56 10.82 -10.32
CA THR A 429 -15.53 10.70 -9.24
C THR A 429 -14.97 9.99 -8.03
N LEU A 430 -14.43 8.78 -8.22
CA LEU A 430 -13.83 7.95 -7.16
C LEU A 430 -12.32 7.77 -7.33
N SER A 431 -11.79 8.05 -8.52
CA SER A 431 -10.36 8.02 -8.80
C SER A 431 -9.91 9.27 -9.54
N TYR A 432 -8.68 9.69 -9.28
CA TYR A 432 -8.02 10.82 -9.95
C TYR A 432 -6.56 10.49 -10.20
N VAL A 433 -6.00 11.17 -11.19
CA VAL A 433 -4.57 11.15 -11.49
C VAL A 433 -3.97 12.49 -11.05
N ILE A 434 -2.81 12.43 -10.42
CA ILE A 434 -1.95 13.57 -10.11
C ILE A 434 -0.66 13.34 -10.91
N ASN A 435 -0.33 14.24 -11.80
CA ASN A 435 0.91 14.18 -12.56
C ASN A 435 2.08 14.74 -11.76
N GLU A 436 3.30 14.50 -12.25
CA GLU A 436 4.55 14.91 -11.59
C GLU A 436 4.65 16.43 -11.38
N ASP A 437 4.05 17.22 -12.25
CA ASP A 437 3.99 18.69 -12.18
C ASP A 437 2.86 19.21 -11.28
N GLY A 438 2.05 18.30 -10.71
CA GLY A 438 0.90 18.66 -9.89
C GLY A 438 -0.38 18.93 -10.68
N SER A 439 -0.42 18.71 -11.98
CA SER A 439 -1.68 18.75 -12.74
C SER A 439 -2.58 17.57 -12.34
N VAL A 440 -3.89 17.80 -12.29
CA VAL A 440 -4.89 16.83 -11.83
C VAL A 440 -5.82 16.46 -12.97
N GLY A 441 -5.91 15.19 -13.30
CA GLY A 441 -6.78 14.61 -14.30
C GLY A 441 -7.77 13.59 -13.74
N ALA A 442 -8.78 13.24 -14.51
CA ALA A 442 -9.71 12.16 -14.16
C ALA A 442 -9.07 10.79 -14.34
N CYS A 443 -8.30 10.57 -15.39
CA CYS A 443 -7.61 9.32 -15.70
C CYS A 443 -6.33 9.57 -16.52
N GLU A 444 -5.57 8.51 -16.75
CA GLU A 444 -4.24 8.53 -17.37
C GLU A 444 -4.27 8.72 -18.89
N ILE A 445 -5.40 8.41 -19.54
CA ILE A 445 -5.54 8.42 -20.99
C ILE A 445 -6.08 9.75 -21.53
N LEU A 446 -6.71 10.53 -20.68
CA LEU A 446 -7.24 11.82 -21.06
C LEU A 446 -6.09 12.82 -21.20
N GLU A 447 -6.06 13.54 -22.33
CA GLU A 447 -5.02 14.52 -22.62
C GLU A 447 -4.94 15.62 -21.55
N GLU A 448 -3.82 16.31 -21.49
CA GLU A 448 -3.60 17.48 -20.60
C GLU A 448 -4.67 18.55 -20.77
N SER A 449 -5.22 18.70 -21.99
CA SER A 449 -6.35 19.59 -22.29
C SER A 449 -7.61 19.29 -21.47
N GLN A 450 -7.72 18.06 -20.94
CA GLN A 450 -8.81 17.59 -20.09
C GLN A 450 -8.42 17.55 -18.59
N SER A 451 -7.31 18.19 -18.24
CA SER A 451 -6.94 18.43 -16.84
C SER A 451 -7.99 19.34 -16.18
N ILE A 452 -8.34 19.03 -14.92
CA ILE A 452 -9.23 19.88 -14.12
C ILE A 452 -8.50 21.04 -13.43
N GLY A 453 -7.18 21.14 -13.60
CA GLY A 453 -6.30 22.19 -13.07
C GLY A 453 -5.05 21.63 -12.42
N SER A 454 -4.28 22.48 -11.75
CA SER A 454 -3.04 22.13 -11.07
C SER A 454 -3.06 22.56 -9.61
N ILE A 455 -2.44 21.72 -8.75
CA ILE A 455 -2.24 21.97 -7.32
C ILE A 455 -0.90 22.64 -7.01
N SER A 456 -0.02 22.78 -8.02
CA SER A 456 1.31 23.40 -7.88
C SER A 456 1.36 24.85 -8.39
N GLY A 457 0.24 25.40 -8.87
CA GLY A 457 0.17 26.73 -9.42
C GLY A 457 0.83 26.93 -10.80
N THR A 458 1.41 25.89 -11.37
CA THR A 458 1.96 25.90 -12.73
C THR A 458 0.84 25.63 -13.73
N GLN A 459 0.47 26.63 -14.55
CA GLN A 459 -0.40 26.42 -15.72
C GLN A 459 0.47 26.00 -16.91
N ARG A 460 0.20 24.84 -17.49
CA ARG A 460 0.59 24.55 -18.87
C ARG A 460 -0.49 25.10 -19.80
N SER A 461 -0.08 25.81 -20.85
CA SER A 461 -0.95 26.27 -21.92
C SER A 461 -1.34 25.09 -22.81
N GLY A 462 -2.48 24.46 -22.52
CA GLY A 462 -3.06 23.44 -23.38
C GLY A 462 -3.99 24.03 -24.42
N SER A 463 -3.98 23.49 -25.64
CA SER A 463 -4.94 23.80 -26.71
C SER A 463 -6.35 23.34 -26.36
N PRO A 464 -7.43 23.96 -26.89
CA PRO A 464 -8.81 23.57 -26.56
C PRO A 464 -9.16 22.17 -27.06
N LEU A 465 -9.97 21.45 -26.29
CA LEU A 465 -10.55 20.15 -26.57
C LEU A 465 -11.24 20.10 -27.95
N GLN A 466 -10.75 19.25 -28.84
CA GLN A 466 -11.55 18.71 -29.93
C GLN A 466 -12.09 17.33 -29.49
N ALA A 467 -13.37 17.27 -29.20
CA ALA A 467 -14.04 16.00 -28.95
C ALA A 467 -14.56 15.45 -30.27
N THR A 468 -13.94 14.38 -30.77
CA THR A 468 -14.51 13.58 -31.84
C THR A 468 -15.36 12.48 -31.20
N GLY A 469 -16.65 12.60 -31.33
CA GLY A 469 -17.60 11.53 -30.98
C GLY A 469 -17.87 10.68 -32.23
N ALA A 470 -17.62 9.37 -32.15
CA ALA A 470 -18.00 8.45 -33.21
C ALA A 470 -19.49 8.11 -33.09
N GLU A 471 -20.33 8.76 -33.86
CA GLU A 471 -21.64 8.23 -34.22
C GLU A 471 -21.59 7.65 -35.64
N GLY A 472 -21.80 6.33 -35.73
CA GLY A 472 -22.22 5.63 -36.94
C GLY A 472 -21.57 6.03 -38.26
N GLY A 473 -20.25 5.94 -38.39
CA GLY A 473 -19.56 6.04 -39.67
C GLY A 473 -19.59 7.42 -40.35
N ARG A 474 -19.98 8.49 -39.64
CA ARG A 474 -19.81 9.89 -40.05
C ARG A 474 -19.14 10.66 -38.92
N SER A 475 -17.99 11.23 -39.20
CA SER A 475 -17.32 12.18 -38.33
C SER A 475 -18.21 13.42 -38.19
N VAL A 476 -18.83 13.60 -37.03
CA VAL A 476 -19.50 14.85 -36.66
C VAL A 476 -18.47 15.67 -35.90
N GLU A 477 -17.95 16.68 -36.49
CA GLU A 477 -17.22 17.72 -35.77
C GLU A 477 -18.18 18.45 -34.82
N VAL A 478 -18.18 18.02 -33.56
CA VAL A 478 -18.83 18.78 -32.49
C VAL A 478 -17.77 19.73 -31.93
N SER A 479 -17.68 20.91 -32.48
CA SER A 479 -16.96 22.00 -31.84
C SER A 479 -17.73 22.42 -30.60
N VAL A 480 -17.35 21.90 -29.45
CA VAL A 480 -17.75 22.49 -28.18
C VAL A 480 -16.94 23.75 -28.00
N GLU A 481 -17.51 24.89 -28.36
CA GLU A 481 -17.00 26.19 -27.93
C GLU A 481 -17.04 26.23 -26.40
N LEU A 482 -15.95 25.82 -25.77
CA LEU A 482 -15.63 26.22 -24.41
C LEU A 482 -15.46 27.73 -24.45
N GLY A 483 -16.45 28.44 -23.90
CA GLY A 483 -16.55 29.88 -23.95
C GLY A 483 -15.21 30.56 -23.74
N ALA A 484 -14.96 31.55 -24.60
CA ALA A 484 -13.75 32.30 -24.71
C ALA A 484 -13.05 32.52 -23.38
N THR A 485 -11.84 32.02 -23.29
CA THR A 485 -10.89 32.26 -22.20
C THR A 485 -10.83 33.79 -22.02
N ARG A 486 -11.47 34.30 -20.98
CA ARG A 486 -11.16 35.64 -20.50
C ARG A 486 -9.66 35.66 -20.28
N GLN A 487 -8.93 36.38 -21.11
CA GLN A 487 -7.56 36.77 -20.81
C GLN A 487 -7.58 37.48 -19.46
N ARG A 488 -7.33 36.75 -18.37
CA ARG A 488 -6.93 37.34 -17.12
C ARG A 488 -5.44 37.66 -17.24
N SER A 489 -5.17 38.88 -17.62
CA SER A 489 -3.91 39.56 -17.29
C SER A 489 -3.95 39.75 -15.76
N ASP A 490 -3.45 38.82 -15.01
CA ASP A 490 -2.88 39.09 -13.69
C ASP A 490 -2.06 37.87 -13.23
N SER A 491 -0.83 38.17 -12.87
CA SER A 491 0.18 37.24 -12.39
C SER A 491 -0.08 36.75 -10.95
N SER A 492 -1.29 36.24 -10.65
CA SER A 492 -1.56 35.50 -9.45
C SER A 492 -1.52 34.02 -9.79
N VAL A 493 -0.51 33.32 -9.26
CA VAL A 493 -0.40 31.87 -9.24
C VAL A 493 -1.71 31.32 -8.64
N ASP A 494 -2.51 30.67 -9.49
CA ASP A 494 -3.83 30.13 -9.08
C ASP A 494 -3.58 28.83 -8.26
N ASP A 495 -3.27 29.03 -6.97
CA ASP A 495 -2.99 27.94 -6.00
C ASP A 495 -4.33 27.39 -5.49
N ARG A 496 -5.10 26.76 -6.41
CA ARG A 496 -6.40 26.17 -6.06
C ARG A 496 -6.21 24.93 -5.21
N SER A 497 -7.05 24.80 -4.20
CA SER A 497 -7.09 23.60 -3.38
C SER A 497 -7.57 22.40 -4.19
N PHE A 498 -7.11 21.19 -3.83
CA PHE A 498 -7.63 19.96 -4.46
C PHE A 498 -9.15 19.86 -4.33
N GLY A 499 -9.69 20.30 -3.18
CA GLY A 499 -11.12 20.33 -2.95
C GLY A 499 -11.87 21.27 -3.91
N ASP A 500 -11.28 22.41 -4.28
CA ASP A 500 -11.85 23.35 -5.25
C ASP A 500 -11.76 22.82 -6.67
N LEU A 501 -10.63 22.18 -7.02
CA LEU A 501 -10.44 21.56 -8.34
C LEU A 501 -11.52 20.49 -8.60
N VAL A 502 -11.74 19.56 -7.69
CA VAL A 502 -12.73 18.49 -7.89
C VAL A 502 -14.19 18.97 -7.87
N ARG A 503 -14.46 20.17 -7.32
CA ARG A 503 -15.77 20.82 -7.34
C ARG A 503 -15.92 21.85 -8.44
N SER A 504 -14.86 22.14 -9.18
CA SER A 504 -14.85 23.14 -10.26
C SER A 504 -15.90 22.83 -11.34
N GLU A 505 -16.20 23.81 -12.15
CA GLU A 505 -17.06 23.62 -13.31
C GLU A 505 -16.43 22.66 -14.32
N ASP A 506 -15.12 22.76 -14.54
CA ASP A 506 -14.38 21.89 -15.44
C ASP A 506 -14.47 20.42 -14.98
N ALA A 507 -14.30 20.16 -13.70
CA ALA A 507 -14.49 18.81 -13.16
C ALA A 507 -15.93 18.31 -13.31
N ARG A 508 -16.94 19.19 -13.21
CA ARG A 508 -18.35 18.82 -13.47
C ARG A 508 -18.61 18.54 -14.94
N ARG A 509 -18.06 19.37 -15.85
CA ARG A 509 -18.15 19.16 -17.30
C ARG A 509 -17.50 17.84 -17.70
N LEU A 510 -16.28 17.57 -17.20
CA LEU A 510 -15.56 16.33 -17.48
C LEU A 510 -16.32 15.10 -16.99
N ARG A 511 -16.88 15.10 -15.76
CA ARG A 511 -17.72 14.01 -15.28
C ARG A 511 -19.00 13.83 -16.10
N LYS A 512 -19.60 14.93 -16.57
CA LYS A 512 -20.74 14.88 -17.46
C LYS A 512 -20.35 14.24 -18.80
N TRP A 513 -19.26 14.67 -19.40
CA TRP A 513 -18.74 14.10 -20.64
C TRP A 513 -18.46 12.59 -20.49
N ILE A 514 -17.72 12.15 -19.45
CA ILE A 514 -17.43 10.74 -19.17
C ILE A 514 -18.72 9.89 -19.14
N ARG A 515 -19.79 10.43 -18.56
CA ARG A 515 -21.07 9.75 -18.45
C ARG A 515 -21.84 9.75 -19.77
N ASP A 516 -21.94 10.92 -20.41
CA ASP A 516 -22.79 11.13 -21.57
C ASP A 516 -22.22 10.45 -22.84
N THR A 517 -20.90 10.29 -22.92
CA THR A 517 -20.21 9.56 -23.99
C THR A 517 -20.08 8.06 -23.70
N GLU A 518 -20.63 7.57 -22.56
CA GLU A 518 -20.44 6.19 -22.14
C GLU A 518 -18.95 5.78 -22.17
N CYS A 519 -18.08 6.69 -21.64
CA CYS A 519 -16.64 6.53 -21.70
C CYS A 519 -16.22 5.14 -21.21
N ARG A 520 -15.57 4.38 -22.08
CA ARG A 520 -15.10 3.02 -21.86
C ARG A 520 -13.66 2.87 -22.31
N CYS A 521 -12.94 2.03 -21.63
CA CYS A 521 -11.53 1.77 -21.94
C CYS A 521 -11.08 0.44 -21.34
N THR A 522 -9.87 0.02 -21.71
CA THR A 522 -9.23 -1.20 -21.20
C THR A 522 -8.15 -0.92 -20.14
N TYR A 523 -8.10 0.29 -19.59
CA TYR A 523 -7.08 0.72 -18.62
C TYR A 523 -7.36 0.16 -17.23
N GLU A 524 -6.43 -0.65 -16.72
CA GLU A 524 -6.57 -1.36 -15.45
C GLU A 524 -6.72 -0.45 -14.24
N CYS A 525 -6.13 0.74 -14.27
CA CYS A 525 -6.25 1.70 -13.16
C CYS A 525 -7.71 2.13 -12.97
N ALA A 526 -8.38 2.52 -14.06
CA ALA A 526 -9.80 2.85 -14.06
C ALA A 526 -10.67 1.60 -13.80
N MET A 527 -10.34 0.48 -14.47
CA MET A 527 -11.08 -0.77 -14.31
C MET A 527 -10.99 -1.35 -12.90
N THR A 528 -9.91 -1.10 -12.17
CA THR A 528 -9.79 -1.50 -10.75
C THR A 528 -10.88 -0.87 -9.89
N THR A 529 -11.09 0.45 -10.00
CA THR A 529 -12.17 1.13 -9.26
C THR A 529 -13.55 0.81 -9.83
N ASN A 530 -13.67 0.64 -11.13
CA ASN A 530 -14.93 0.25 -11.77
C ASN A 530 -15.37 -1.14 -11.30
N ALA A 531 -14.49 -2.13 -11.29
CA ALA A 531 -14.80 -3.49 -10.84
C ALA A 531 -15.16 -3.56 -9.34
N LEU A 532 -14.55 -2.69 -8.51
CA LEU A 532 -14.82 -2.67 -7.07
C LEU A 532 -16.07 -1.90 -6.69
N PHE A 533 -16.38 -0.79 -7.39
CA PHE A 533 -17.34 0.20 -6.90
C PHE A 533 -18.45 0.54 -7.90
N SER A 534 -18.52 -0.12 -9.05
CA SER A 534 -19.62 0.03 -9.99
C SER A 534 -20.82 -0.80 -9.53
N TRP A 535 -22.00 -0.17 -9.47
CA TRP A 535 -23.24 -0.87 -9.11
C TRP A 535 -23.59 -2.03 -10.06
N PRO A 536 -23.46 -1.91 -11.39
CA PRO A 536 -23.70 -3.02 -12.31
C PRO A 536 -22.84 -4.27 -12.03
N LEU A 537 -21.59 -4.07 -11.57
CA LEU A 537 -20.66 -5.16 -11.30
C LEU A 537 -20.71 -5.67 -9.86
N ALA A 538 -21.34 -4.95 -8.94
CA ALA A 538 -21.36 -5.28 -7.51
C ALA A 538 -21.90 -6.69 -7.22
N GLY A 539 -22.98 -7.09 -7.90
CA GLY A 539 -23.56 -8.43 -7.75
C GLY A 539 -22.64 -9.55 -8.24
N GLN A 540 -21.88 -9.28 -9.30
CA GLN A 540 -20.92 -10.24 -9.85
C GLN A 540 -19.69 -10.34 -8.93
N LEU A 541 -19.14 -9.21 -8.48
CA LEU A 541 -18.06 -9.18 -7.52
C LEU A 541 -18.41 -9.93 -6.23
N TYR A 542 -19.63 -9.73 -5.72
CA TYR A 542 -20.11 -10.46 -4.55
C TYR A 542 -20.18 -11.96 -4.81
N ARG A 543 -20.77 -12.39 -5.94
CA ARG A 543 -20.84 -13.81 -6.31
C ARG A 543 -19.47 -14.46 -6.44
N GLU A 544 -18.53 -13.82 -7.12
CA GLU A 544 -17.16 -14.35 -7.28
C GLU A 544 -16.42 -14.39 -5.93
N THR A 545 -16.61 -13.37 -5.08
CA THR A 545 -16.04 -13.37 -3.72
C THR A 545 -16.62 -14.51 -2.89
N ALA A 546 -17.95 -14.71 -2.90
CA ALA A 546 -18.61 -15.78 -2.17
C ALA A 546 -18.18 -17.17 -2.69
N ARG A 547 -18.07 -17.35 -4.00
CA ARG A 547 -17.54 -18.59 -4.60
C ARG A 547 -16.12 -18.89 -4.11
N SER A 548 -15.26 -17.87 -4.03
CA SER A 548 -13.90 -18.02 -3.51
C SER A 548 -13.86 -18.45 -2.04
N MET A 549 -14.94 -18.18 -1.28
CA MET A 549 -15.06 -18.59 0.12
C MET A 549 -15.49 -20.05 0.26
N VAL A 550 -16.41 -20.50 -0.60
CA VAL A 550 -17.01 -21.84 -0.53
C VAL A 550 -16.19 -22.86 -1.33
N ASN A 551 -15.73 -22.48 -2.50
CA ASN A 551 -14.94 -23.34 -3.40
C ASN A 551 -13.83 -22.54 -4.10
N PRO A 552 -12.64 -22.45 -3.53
CA PRO A 552 -11.51 -21.74 -4.15
C PRO A 552 -11.17 -22.26 -5.55
N LYS A 553 -11.45 -23.54 -5.84
CA LYS A 553 -11.19 -24.16 -7.14
C LYS A 553 -12.16 -23.74 -8.26
N GLY A 554 -13.22 -23.01 -7.92
CA GLY A 554 -14.24 -22.54 -8.87
C GLY A 554 -14.07 -21.11 -9.38
N LEU A 555 -12.99 -20.41 -8.99
CA LEU A 555 -12.72 -19.05 -9.45
C LEU A 555 -12.38 -19.03 -10.95
N GLY A 556 -13.10 -18.22 -11.71
CA GLY A 556 -12.79 -17.98 -13.14
C GLY A 556 -13.22 -19.09 -14.12
N THR A 557 -13.97 -20.13 -13.68
CA THR A 557 -14.32 -21.29 -14.55
C THR A 557 -15.56 -21.07 -15.42
N ARG A 558 -16.26 -19.95 -15.31
CA ARG A 558 -17.43 -19.65 -16.14
C ARG A 558 -17.28 -18.31 -16.85
N GLU A 559 -17.63 -18.29 -18.14
CA GLU A 559 -17.86 -17.06 -18.87
C GLU A 559 -18.86 -16.18 -18.15
N LEU A 560 -18.64 -14.87 -18.19
CA LEU A 560 -19.63 -13.92 -17.67
C LEU A 560 -20.93 -14.06 -18.46
N SER A 561 -21.99 -14.52 -17.80
CA SER A 561 -23.34 -14.19 -18.23
C SER A 561 -23.60 -12.74 -17.80
N LEU A 562 -23.13 -11.78 -18.58
CA LEU A 562 -23.47 -10.36 -18.47
C LEU A 562 -24.80 -10.11 -19.15
#